data_648598bf830174ef4f0b0f4d0e09b92b
#
_entry.id   648598bf830174ef4f0b0f4d0e09b92b
#
_cell.length_a   1.000
_cell.length_b   1.000
_cell.length_c   1.000
_cell.angle_alpha   90.00
_cell.angle_beta   90.00
_cell.angle_gamma   90.00
#
_symmetry.space_group_name_H-M   'P 1'
#
loop_
_entity.id
_entity.type
_entity.pdbx_description
1 polymer ?
#
loop_
_entity_poly.entity_id
_entity_poly.type
_entity_poly.pdbx_seq_one_letter_code
_entity_poly.pdbx_strand_id
1 'polypeptide(L)'
;HYDVGNDFYRLFLDPEMVYSSAYFTSHEATLEAAQEEKLDRICRKLRLKPGQKLLDVGCGWAGLSCWAAKHYGVTVHGVTLSQAQLDFGRAKVRAMGLEDRITLELKDYRNVADSGGYDAISQVEMFEHVGFANHERHFLEMKRLLKPGGLYFHQASVRRGGRDPIKPTPTTKVITRFIFPGGELDTIGMTVTNLGRFGFETLDVEDMREHFELTLMHWTQRLYARREEAYALAGEARTRLWLIYFALFKKGFERGSVQVYQTVAQKRRPGPSGLPLDRKSLYYDAPTVGTAKVARSAKTGLKARVAKAIASVTGSRSSKPKAGV
;
A
#
# COMPACT_ATOMS: atom_id res chain seq x y z
N HIS A 1 -9.36 4.10 12.65
CA HIS A 1 -8.74 2.89 12.15
C HIS A 1 -7.22 2.91 12.36
N TYR A 2 -6.50 3.90 11.85
CA TYR A 2 -5.03 4.02 12.00
C TYR A 2 -4.58 4.48 13.39
N ASP A 3 -5.47 4.90 14.28
CA ASP A 3 -5.17 5.41 15.63
C ASP A 3 -4.95 4.32 16.70
N VAL A 4 -4.94 3.04 16.30
CA VAL A 4 -4.66 1.92 17.22
C VAL A 4 -3.20 1.90 17.68
N GLY A 5 -2.32 2.58 16.93
CA GLY A 5 -0.90 2.68 17.23
C GLY A 5 -0.02 1.69 16.46
N ASN A 6 1.22 2.11 16.17
CA ASN A 6 2.16 1.33 15.37
C ASN A 6 2.51 -0.03 16.01
N ASP A 7 2.53 -0.11 17.35
CA ASP A 7 2.90 -1.34 18.06
C ASP A 7 1.85 -2.45 17.87
N PHE A 8 0.56 -2.07 17.78
CA PHE A 8 -0.49 -3.03 17.45
C PHE A 8 -0.32 -3.59 16.03
N TYR A 9 -0.01 -2.75 15.04
CA TYR A 9 0.23 -3.20 13.66
C TYR A 9 1.44 -4.11 13.55
N ARG A 10 2.51 -3.90 14.34
CA ARG A 10 3.69 -4.77 14.41
C ARG A 10 3.40 -6.18 14.89
N LEU A 11 2.26 -6.42 15.54
CA LEU A 11 1.90 -7.76 15.98
C LEU A 11 1.63 -8.70 14.81
N PHE A 12 1.18 -8.18 13.67
CA PHE A 12 0.75 -9.01 12.55
C PHE A 12 1.32 -8.64 11.18
N LEU A 13 1.81 -7.42 10.98
CA LEU A 13 2.46 -7.02 9.73
C LEU A 13 3.87 -7.60 9.61
N ASP A 14 4.40 -7.52 8.39
CA ASP A 14 5.79 -7.80 8.06
C ASP A 14 6.73 -6.68 8.56
N PRO A 15 8.07 -6.88 8.53
CA PRO A 15 9.03 -5.86 8.99
C PRO A 15 9.00 -4.55 8.20
N GLU A 16 8.54 -4.57 6.94
CA GLU A 16 8.38 -3.37 6.11
C GLU A 16 7.11 -2.58 6.46
N MET A 17 6.27 -3.12 7.36
CA MET A 17 5.01 -2.53 7.82
C MET A 17 4.04 -2.28 6.66
N VAL A 18 3.83 -3.27 5.81
CA VAL A 18 2.97 -3.15 4.63
C VAL A 18 1.55 -3.63 4.95
N TYR A 19 0.61 -2.70 5.06
CA TYR A 19 -0.80 -3.00 5.36
C TYR A 19 -1.66 -3.00 4.09
N SER A 20 -1.36 -3.94 3.22
CA SER A 20 -2.09 -4.22 1.98
C SER A 20 -1.78 -5.64 1.50
N SER A 21 -2.52 -6.15 0.51
CA SER A 21 -2.30 -7.49 -0.04
C SER A 21 -0.84 -7.71 -0.42
N ALA A 22 -0.25 -8.81 0.02
CA ALA A 22 1.06 -9.31 -0.41
C ALA A 22 0.94 -10.02 -1.77
N TYR A 23 2.06 -10.37 -2.41
CA TYR A 23 2.09 -11.17 -3.63
C TYR A 23 2.85 -12.47 -3.38
N PHE A 24 2.13 -13.57 -3.29
CA PHE A 24 2.68 -14.89 -3.00
C PHE A 24 3.11 -15.59 -4.30
N THR A 25 4.34 -16.05 -4.37
CA THR A 25 4.84 -16.84 -5.51
C THR A 25 4.53 -18.33 -5.35
N SER A 26 4.20 -18.77 -4.13
CA SER A 26 3.68 -20.10 -3.80
C SER A 26 2.87 -20.02 -2.50
N HIS A 27 2.09 -21.05 -2.21
CA HIS A 27 1.33 -21.13 -0.95
C HIS A 27 2.21 -21.25 0.30
N GLU A 28 3.45 -21.71 0.15
CA GLU A 28 4.43 -21.89 1.23
C GLU A 28 5.29 -20.63 1.46
N ALA A 29 5.15 -19.60 0.62
CA ALA A 29 5.92 -18.38 0.78
C ALA A 29 5.56 -17.67 2.10
N THR A 30 6.56 -17.12 2.77
CA THR A 30 6.34 -16.33 3.98
C THR A 30 5.70 -14.98 3.64
N LEU A 31 5.01 -14.37 4.60
CA LEU A 31 4.43 -13.03 4.41
C LEU A 31 5.51 -12.00 4.07
N GLU A 32 6.69 -12.09 4.68
CA GLU A 32 7.83 -11.20 4.41
C GLU A 32 8.28 -11.30 2.95
N ALA A 33 8.51 -12.52 2.46
CA ALA A 33 8.91 -12.74 1.07
C ALA A 33 7.82 -12.27 0.10
N ALA A 34 6.54 -12.52 0.42
CA ALA A 34 5.42 -12.11 -0.40
C ALA A 34 5.23 -10.57 -0.43
N GLN A 35 5.51 -9.87 0.68
CA GLN A 35 5.47 -8.41 0.69
C GLN A 35 6.66 -7.81 -0.07
N GLU A 36 7.88 -8.35 0.09
CA GLU A 36 9.05 -7.94 -0.70
C GLU A 36 8.77 -8.12 -2.21
N GLU A 37 8.21 -9.27 -2.62
CA GLU A 37 7.82 -9.53 -4.03
C GLU A 37 6.78 -8.51 -4.53
N LYS A 38 5.78 -8.20 -3.72
CA LYS A 38 4.77 -7.20 -4.10
C LYS A 38 5.39 -5.82 -4.31
N LEU A 39 6.26 -5.37 -3.42
CA LEU A 39 6.94 -4.06 -3.54
C LEU A 39 7.79 -4.01 -4.81
N ASP A 40 8.53 -5.08 -5.10
CA ASP A 40 9.35 -5.19 -6.30
C ASP A 40 8.50 -5.21 -7.57
N ARG A 41 7.40 -5.98 -7.56
CA ARG A 41 6.47 -6.09 -8.69
C ARG A 41 5.81 -4.75 -9.03
N ILE A 42 5.44 -3.94 -8.03
CA ILE A 42 4.94 -2.57 -8.24
C ILE A 42 5.97 -1.74 -8.98
N CYS A 43 7.22 -1.76 -8.53
CA CYS A 43 8.32 -1.02 -9.16
C CYS A 43 8.56 -1.49 -10.61
N ARG A 44 8.52 -2.80 -10.87
CA ARG A 44 8.62 -3.38 -12.23
C ARG A 44 7.45 -2.95 -13.11
N LYS A 45 6.22 -3.04 -12.61
CA LYS A 45 5.01 -2.62 -13.35
C LYS A 45 5.02 -1.14 -13.68
N LEU A 46 5.53 -0.31 -12.79
CA LEU A 46 5.78 1.13 -13.03
C LEU A 46 7.04 1.38 -13.88
N ARG A 47 7.80 0.33 -14.25
CA ARG A 47 9.03 0.43 -15.03
C ARG A 47 10.01 1.47 -14.50
N LEU A 48 10.15 1.55 -13.18
CA LEU A 48 10.96 2.54 -12.50
C LEU A 48 12.43 2.44 -12.92
N LYS A 49 13.05 3.60 -13.15
CA LYS A 49 14.45 3.73 -13.53
C LYS A 49 15.15 4.76 -12.65
N PRO A 50 16.46 4.62 -12.42
CA PRO A 50 17.21 5.61 -11.65
C PRO A 50 16.99 7.05 -12.15
N GLY A 51 16.85 7.99 -11.20
CA GLY A 51 16.62 9.40 -11.48
C GLY A 51 15.18 9.81 -11.76
N GLN A 52 14.25 8.87 -11.90
CA GLN A 52 12.81 9.18 -12.01
C GLN A 52 12.21 9.62 -10.68
N LYS A 53 11.08 10.34 -10.78
CA LYS A 53 10.29 10.81 -9.62
C LYS A 53 9.02 9.98 -9.46
N LEU A 54 8.87 9.31 -8.31
CA LEU A 54 7.68 8.56 -7.92
C LEU A 54 6.87 9.36 -6.90
N LEU A 55 5.57 9.49 -7.11
CA LEU A 55 4.62 9.90 -6.07
C LEU A 55 3.97 8.65 -5.47
N ASP A 56 4.07 8.47 -4.16
CA ASP A 56 3.46 7.38 -3.41
C ASP A 56 2.26 7.91 -2.60
N VAL A 57 1.06 7.72 -3.15
CA VAL A 57 -0.21 8.24 -2.61
C VAL A 57 -0.76 7.27 -1.58
N GLY A 58 -0.80 7.72 -0.33
CA GLY A 58 -1.12 6.84 0.80
C GLY A 58 0.08 5.96 1.17
N CYS A 59 1.26 6.54 1.32
CA CYS A 59 2.53 5.84 1.48
C CYS A 59 2.65 4.98 2.76
N GLY A 60 1.65 5.05 3.66
CA GLY A 60 1.65 4.28 4.90
C GLY A 60 2.93 4.51 5.71
N TRP A 61 3.55 3.45 6.16
CA TRP A 61 4.83 3.46 6.89
C TRP A 61 6.07 3.50 5.97
N ALA A 62 5.91 3.98 4.75
CA ALA A 62 6.95 4.15 3.72
C ALA A 62 7.61 2.84 3.24
N GLY A 63 6.90 1.71 3.28
CA GLY A 63 7.43 0.44 2.79
C GLY A 63 7.81 0.51 1.31
N LEU A 64 6.86 0.86 0.44
CA LEU A 64 7.10 1.01 -1.00
C LEU A 64 8.08 2.15 -1.31
N SER A 65 7.93 3.29 -0.64
CA SER A 65 8.82 4.45 -0.83
C SER A 65 10.29 4.08 -0.60
N CYS A 66 10.59 3.38 0.52
CA CYS A 66 11.95 2.93 0.83
C CYS A 66 12.45 1.86 -0.16
N TRP A 67 11.59 0.93 -0.54
CA TRP A 67 11.95 -0.11 -1.51
C TRP A 67 12.33 0.49 -2.86
N ALA A 68 11.47 1.37 -3.40
CA ALA A 68 11.68 2.01 -4.70
C ALA A 68 12.97 2.87 -4.72
N ALA A 69 13.19 3.70 -3.71
CA ALA A 69 14.39 4.52 -3.63
C ALA A 69 15.67 3.68 -3.54
N LYS A 70 15.64 2.62 -2.70
CA LYS A 70 16.80 1.76 -2.46
C LYS A 70 17.16 0.88 -3.65
N HIS A 71 16.16 0.24 -4.26
CA HIS A 71 16.39 -0.80 -5.27
C HIS A 71 16.31 -0.30 -6.71
N TYR A 72 15.59 0.81 -6.94
CA TYR A 72 15.37 1.36 -8.28
C TYR A 72 16.01 2.74 -8.48
N GLY A 73 16.60 3.34 -7.44
CA GLY A 73 17.34 4.60 -7.54
C GLY A 73 16.47 5.80 -7.90
N VAL A 74 15.16 5.74 -7.60
CA VAL A 74 14.22 6.83 -7.83
C VAL A 74 14.22 7.80 -6.65
N THR A 75 13.78 9.04 -6.90
CA THR A 75 13.35 9.93 -5.83
C THR A 75 11.86 9.73 -5.55
N VAL A 76 11.48 9.72 -4.28
CA VAL A 76 10.09 9.44 -3.88
C VAL A 76 9.53 10.60 -3.07
N HIS A 77 8.33 11.03 -3.45
CA HIS A 77 7.49 11.88 -2.64
C HIS A 77 6.33 11.02 -2.10
N GLY A 78 6.33 10.74 -0.81
CA GLY A 78 5.27 9.98 -0.15
C GLY A 78 4.33 10.91 0.63
N VAL A 79 3.02 10.71 0.47
CA VAL A 79 2.01 11.46 1.22
C VAL A 79 1.12 10.53 2.02
N THR A 80 0.81 10.91 3.25
CA THR A 80 -0.11 10.20 4.15
C THR A 80 -0.95 11.19 4.95
N LEU A 81 -2.10 10.76 5.46
CA LEU A 81 -2.95 11.53 6.38
C LEU A 81 -2.74 11.13 7.84
N SER A 82 -1.87 10.17 8.15
CA SER A 82 -1.60 9.70 9.50
C SER A 82 -0.27 10.21 10.01
N GLN A 83 -0.29 11.00 11.09
CA GLN A 83 0.91 11.47 11.76
C GLN A 83 1.77 10.31 12.28
N ALA A 84 1.15 9.25 12.83
CA ALA A 84 1.86 8.09 13.34
C ALA A 84 2.61 7.32 12.23
N GLN A 85 2.01 7.22 11.04
CA GLN A 85 2.66 6.62 9.87
C GLN A 85 3.82 7.50 9.37
N LEU A 86 3.61 8.82 9.31
CA LEU A 86 4.64 9.77 8.89
C LEU A 86 5.87 9.73 9.79
N ASP A 87 5.67 9.80 11.12
CA ASP A 87 6.76 9.79 12.09
C ASP A 87 7.57 8.50 12.00
N PHE A 88 6.89 7.36 11.89
CA PHE A 88 7.51 6.06 11.68
C PHE A 88 8.27 6.01 10.35
N GLY A 89 7.65 6.43 9.25
CA GLY A 89 8.26 6.44 7.91
C GLY A 89 9.51 7.30 7.87
N ARG A 90 9.46 8.50 8.45
CA ARG A 90 10.64 9.39 8.56
C ARG A 90 11.77 8.77 9.38
N ALA A 91 11.46 8.09 10.48
CA ALA A 91 12.46 7.37 11.26
C ALA A 91 13.09 6.21 10.45
N LYS A 92 12.28 5.47 9.69
CA LYS A 92 12.74 4.41 8.80
C LYS A 92 13.63 4.95 7.68
N VAL A 93 13.25 6.03 7.03
CA VAL A 93 14.03 6.70 5.97
C VAL A 93 15.41 7.10 6.51
N ARG A 94 15.47 7.77 7.69
CA ARG A 94 16.74 8.10 8.35
C ARG A 94 17.60 6.89 8.67
N ALA A 95 16.99 5.84 9.25
CA ALA A 95 17.70 4.62 9.61
C ALA A 95 18.30 3.89 8.39
N MET A 96 17.73 4.12 7.21
CA MET A 96 18.20 3.56 5.94
C MET A 96 19.16 4.49 5.17
N GLY A 97 19.35 5.75 5.61
CA GLY A 97 20.18 6.74 4.92
C GLY A 97 19.60 7.13 3.55
N LEU A 98 18.28 7.33 3.48
CA LEU A 98 17.56 7.63 2.23
C LEU A 98 16.94 9.03 2.22
N GLU A 99 17.37 9.92 3.12
CA GLU A 99 16.80 11.27 3.30
C GLU A 99 17.01 12.17 2.08
N ASP A 100 18.05 11.93 1.33
CA ASP A 100 18.34 12.63 0.06
C ASP A 100 17.43 12.21 -1.09
N ARG A 101 16.74 11.08 -0.96
CA ARG A 101 15.90 10.51 -2.01
C ARG A 101 14.41 10.46 -1.67
N ILE A 102 14.04 10.51 -0.40
CA ILE A 102 12.66 10.35 0.04
C ILE A 102 12.20 11.56 0.84
N THR A 103 11.14 12.21 0.35
CA THR A 103 10.39 13.23 1.09
C THR A 103 9.05 12.64 1.50
N LEU A 104 8.74 12.69 2.82
CA LEU A 104 7.44 12.24 3.35
C LEU A 104 6.70 13.44 3.94
N GLU A 105 5.42 13.62 3.59
CA GLU A 105 4.57 14.72 4.06
C GLU A 105 3.24 14.22 4.64
N LEU A 106 2.80 14.89 5.71
CA LEU A 106 1.41 14.82 6.17
C LEU A 106 0.56 15.71 5.26
N LYS A 107 0.03 15.14 4.22
CA LYS A 107 -0.63 15.93 3.17
C LYS A 107 -1.69 15.12 2.46
N ASP A 108 -2.82 15.77 2.17
CA ASP A 108 -3.78 15.23 1.22
C ASP A 108 -3.20 15.31 -0.19
N TYR A 109 -3.27 14.22 -0.95
CA TYR A 109 -2.73 14.16 -2.32
C TYR A 109 -3.32 15.23 -3.24
N ARG A 110 -4.55 15.68 -2.98
CA ARG A 110 -5.22 16.77 -3.71
C ARG A 110 -4.50 18.13 -3.57
N ASN A 111 -3.70 18.29 -2.52
CA ASN A 111 -2.92 19.48 -2.23
C ASN A 111 -1.44 19.34 -2.64
N VAL A 112 -1.08 18.26 -3.34
CA VAL A 112 0.27 18.11 -3.88
C VAL A 112 0.46 19.12 -5.02
N ALA A 113 1.48 19.96 -4.87
CA ALA A 113 1.82 20.92 -5.91
C ALA A 113 2.36 20.20 -7.16
N ASP A 114 2.06 20.75 -8.33
CA ASP A 114 2.63 20.25 -9.58
C ASP A 114 4.04 20.83 -9.76
N SER A 115 5.03 20.11 -9.27
CA SER A 115 6.45 20.48 -9.37
C SER A 115 7.13 19.97 -10.65
N GLY A 116 6.44 20.06 -11.78
CA GLY A 116 6.93 19.57 -13.09
C GLY A 116 6.55 18.12 -13.39
N GLY A 117 5.63 17.55 -12.62
CA GLY A 117 5.03 16.24 -12.82
C GLY A 117 5.90 15.07 -12.34
N TYR A 118 5.26 13.96 -12.06
CA TYR A 118 5.89 12.72 -11.67
C TYR A 118 6.02 11.78 -12.86
N ASP A 119 7.08 10.98 -12.91
CA ASP A 119 7.27 9.95 -13.93
C ASP A 119 6.34 8.75 -13.68
N ALA A 120 6.07 8.48 -12.41
CA ALA A 120 5.18 7.44 -11.96
C ALA A 120 4.40 7.86 -10.71
N ILE A 121 3.20 7.29 -10.56
CA ILE A 121 2.37 7.40 -9.35
C ILE A 121 2.00 5.99 -8.91
N SER A 122 2.17 5.69 -7.62
CA SER A 122 1.63 4.50 -6.96
C SER A 122 0.51 4.86 -6.01
N GLN A 123 -0.50 4.02 -5.98
CA GLN A 123 -1.60 4.06 -5.04
C GLN A 123 -1.99 2.63 -4.68
N VAL A 124 -1.89 2.28 -3.40
CA VAL A 124 -2.10 0.91 -2.92
C VAL A 124 -3.12 0.90 -1.80
N GLU A 125 -4.30 0.36 -2.09
CA GLU A 125 -5.41 0.13 -1.13
C GLU A 125 -5.75 1.36 -0.27
N MET A 126 -5.91 2.51 -0.94
CA MET A 126 -6.45 3.73 -0.32
C MET A 126 -7.68 4.26 -1.07
N PHE A 127 -7.94 3.74 -2.29
CA PHE A 127 -9.04 4.23 -3.15
C PHE A 127 -10.41 3.95 -2.56
N GLU A 128 -10.51 2.90 -1.74
CA GLU A 128 -11.69 2.53 -0.97
C GLU A 128 -12.18 3.65 -0.05
N HIS A 129 -11.32 4.60 0.29
CA HIS A 129 -11.62 5.75 1.14
C HIS A 129 -11.97 7.03 0.36
N VAL A 130 -11.85 6.99 -0.97
CA VAL A 130 -12.12 8.17 -1.83
C VAL A 130 -13.63 8.45 -1.92
N GLY A 131 -14.44 7.39 -2.02
CA GLY A 131 -15.90 7.47 -2.21
C GLY A 131 -16.30 7.77 -3.65
N PHE A 132 -17.42 7.19 -4.11
CA PHE A 132 -17.90 7.30 -5.50
C PHE A 132 -18.04 8.73 -6.01
N ALA A 133 -18.54 9.63 -5.16
CA ALA A 133 -18.72 11.04 -5.51
C ALA A 133 -17.42 11.77 -5.87
N ASN A 134 -16.27 11.24 -5.45
CA ASN A 134 -14.97 11.86 -5.65
C ASN A 134 -14.12 11.15 -6.71
N HIS A 135 -14.58 10.07 -7.34
CA HIS A 135 -13.80 9.31 -8.32
C HIS A 135 -13.31 10.17 -9.48
N GLU A 136 -14.17 11.00 -10.06
CA GLU A 136 -13.78 11.94 -11.13
C GLU A 136 -12.63 12.84 -10.69
N ARG A 137 -12.80 13.52 -9.56
CA ARG A 137 -11.76 14.40 -9.01
C ARG A 137 -10.46 13.65 -8.77
N HIS A 138 -10.54 12.44 -8.23
CA HIS A 138 -9.37 11.60 -7.97
C HIS A 138 -8.57 11.31 -9.25
N PHE A 139 -9.21 10.79 -10.29
CA PHE A 139 -8.53 10.45 -11.54
C PHE A 139 -8.01 11.71 -12.26
N LEU A 140 -8.70 12.83 -12.18
CA LEU A 140 -8.22 14.11 -12.72
C LEU A 140 -6.98 14.60 -11.96
N GLU A 141 -6.90 14.44 -10.63
CA GLU A 141 -5.72 14.76 -9.84
C GLU A 141 -4.53 13.85 -10.19
N MET A 142 -4.73 12.53 -10.32
CA MET A 142 -3.69 11.61 -10.77
C MET A 142 -3.15 12.01 -12.15
N LYS A 143 -4.07 12.36 -13.07
CA LYS A 143 -3.70 12.86 -14.39
C LYS A 143 -2.92 14.17 -14.33
N ARG A 144 -3.33 15.13 -13.48
CA ARG A 144 -2.64 16.41 -13.32
C ARG A 144 -1.21 16.23 -12.87
N LEU A 145 -0.99 15.41 -11.85
CA LEU A 145 0.30 15.17 -11.22
C LEU A 145 1.27 14.36 -12.10
N LEU A 146 0.75 13.52 -12.99
CA LEU A 146 1.55 12.62 -13.81
C LEU A 146 2.04 13.32 -15.10
N LYS A 147 3.28 13.11 -15.50
CA LYS A 147 3.82 13.54 -16.81
C LYS A 147 3.04 12.86 -17.96
N PRO A 148 2.93 13.49 -19.14
CA PRO A 148 2.47 12.80 -20.33
C PRO A 148 3.30 11.54 -20.61
N GLY A 149 2.66 10.39 -20.76
CA GLY A 149 3.34 9.10 -20.91
C GLY A 149 3.80 8.46 -19.60
N GLY A 150 3.64 9.12 -18.48
CA GLY A 150 3.93 8.56 -17.14
C GLY A 150 2.97 7.43 -16.77
N LEU A 151 3.39 6.58 -15.83
CA LEU A 151 2.66 5.38 -15.43
C LEU A 151 1.95 5.57 -14.09
N TYR A 152 0.74 5.08 -14.02
CA TYR A 152 -0.07 5.04 -12.81
C TYR A 152 -0.34 3.59 -12.41
N PHE A 153 0.05 3.24 -11.20
CA PHE A 153 -0.25 1.97 -10.57
C PHE A 153 -1.38 2.16 -9.56
N HIS A 154 -2.42 1.38 -9.70
CA HIS A 154 -3.61 1.42 -8.88
C HIS A 154 -3.92 0.01 -8.36
N GLN A 155 -3.75 -0.21 -7.06
CA GLN A 155 -4.21 -1.42 -6.39
C GLN A 155 -5.36 -1.05 -5.46
N ALA A 156 -6.50 -1.68 -5.63
CA ALA A 156 -7.68 -1.45 -4.81
C ALA A 156 -8.51 -2.71 -4.63
N SER A 157 -9.13 -2.82 -3.46
CA SER A 157 -10.19 -3.78 -3.22
C SER A 157 -11.45 -3.34 -3.96
N VAL A 158 -12.10 -4.30 -4.60
CA VAL A 158 -13.34 -4.08 -5.34
C VAL A 158 -14.38 -5.11 -4.94
N ARG A 159 -15.63 -4.78 -5.16
CA ARG A 159 -16.72 -5.74 -5.05
C ARG A 159 -16.90 -6.52 -6.35
N ARG A 160 -17.43 -7.72 -6.25
CA ARG A 160 -17.86 -8.48 -7.43
C ARG A 160 -18.83 -7.64 -8.27
N GLY A 161 -18.57 -7.56 -9.57
CA GLY A 161 -19.51 -7.00 -10.54
C GLY A 161 -20.82 -7.79 -10.57
N GLY A 162 -21.93 -7.13 -10.81
CA GLY A 162 -23.27 -7.74 -10.87
C GLY A 162 -24.37 -6.70 -10.85
N ARG A 163 -25.62 -7.15 -10.79
CA ARG A 163 -26.83 -6.31 -10.83
C ARG A 163 -26.81 -5.21 -9.76
N ASP A 164 -27.41 -4.10 -10.12
CA ASP A 164 -27.53 -2.84 -9.39
C ASP A 164 -28.04 -2.89 -7.96
N PRO A 165 -28.09 -1.70 -7.37
CA PRO A 165 -27.04 -1.16 -6.52
C PRO A 165 -26.89 -2.02 -5.29
N ILE A 166 -25.67 -2.10 -4.78
CA ILE A 166 -25.40 -2.94 -3.62
C ILE A 166 -26.15 -2.40 -2.42
N LYS A 167 -27.19 -3.11 -2.04
CA LYS A 167 -27.75 -2.96 -0.70
C LYS A 167 -26.69 -3.41 0.30
N PRO A 168 -26.26 -2.54 1.24
CA PRO A 168 -25.28 -2.92 2.25
C PRO A 168 -25.75 -4.16 3.00
N THR A 169 -24.97 -5.22 2.95
CA THR A 169 -25.22 -6.42 3.78
C THR A 169 -24.98 -6.10 5.26
N PRO A 170 -25.49 -6.89 6.21
CA PRO A 170 -25.16 -6.73 7.62
C PRO A 170 -23.64 -6.68 7.86
N THR A 171 -22.87 -7.52 7.19
CA THR A 171 -21.40 -7.54 7.25
C THR A 171 -20.80 -6.22 6.80
N THR A 172 -21.22 -5.71 5.63
CA THR A 172 -20.75 -4.43 5.10
C THR A 172 -21.04 -3.29 6.09
N LYS A 173 -22.24 -3.26 6.69
CA LYS A 173 -22.61 -2.25 7.69
C LYS A 173 -21.70 -2.28 8.92
N VAL A 174 -21.34 -3.47 9.42
CA VAL A 174 -20.40 -3.60 10.55
C VAL A 174 -19.02 -3.09 10.17
N ILE A 175 -18.52 -3.48 9.01
CA ILE A 175 -17.19 -3.08 8.53
C ILE A 175 -17.11 -1.57 8.33
N THR A 176 -18.07 -0.96 7.62
CA THR A 176 -18.08 0.49 7.37
C THR A 176 -18.35 1.32 8.63
N ARG A 177 -18.98 0.74 9.66
CA ARG A 177 -19.20 1.45 10.92
C ARG A 177 -17.97 1.41 11.85
N PHE A 178 -17.25 0.29 11.93
CA PHE A 178 -16.27 0.06 12.98
C PHE A 178 -14.83 -0.04 12.50
N ILE A 179 -14.59 -0.41 11.23
CA ILE A 179 -13.24 -0.63 10.68
C ILE A 179 -12.90 0.45 9.65
N PHE A 180 -13.72 0.62 8.62
CA PHE A 180 -13.49 1.57 7.52
C PHE A 180 -14.66 2.54 7.37
N PRO A 181 -14.80 3.54 8.25
CA PRO A 181 -15.88 4.52 8.14
C PRO A 181 -15.87 5.21 6.78
N GLY A 182 -17.02 5.16 6.08
CA GLY A 182 -17.17 5.77 4.76
C GLY A 182 -16.49 5.02 3.61
N GLY A 183 -15.95 3.82 3.85
CA GLY A 183 -15.34 3.00 2.80
C GLY A 183 -16.37 2.52 1.78
N GLU A 184 -16.06 2.69 0.49
CA GLU A 184 -16.86 2.25 -0.65
C GLU A 184 -16.02 1.43 -1.61
N LEU A 185 -16.56 0.29 -2.08
CA LEU A 185 -15.88 -0.57 -3.05
C LEU A 185 -16.54 -0.42 -4.41
N ASP A 186 -15.77 0.02 -5.40
CA ASP A 186 -16.22 0.01 -6.80
C ASP A 186 -16.12 -1.40 -7.42
N THR A 187 -16.25 -1.50 -8.72
CA THR A 187 -15.99 -2.71 -9.49
C THR A 187 -14.81 -2.49 -10.41
N ILE A 188 -14.10 -3.55 -10.79
CA ILE A 188 -12.98 -3.42 -11.75
C ILE A 188 -13.43 -2.78 -13.07
N GLY A 189 -14.67 -3.04 -13.50
CA GLY A 189 -15.24 -2.40 -14.67
C GLY A 189 -15.37 -0.89 -14.51
N MET A 190 -15.76 -0.38 -13.34
CA MET A 190 -15.82 1.06 -13.06
C MET A 190 -14.42 1.68 -13.06
N THR A 191 -13.44 1.05 -12.41
CA THR A 191 -12.04 1.51 -12.41
C THR A 191 -11.50 1.67 -13.83
N VAL A 192 -11.62 0.62 -14.68
CA VAL A 192 -11.13 0.65 -16.08
C VAL A 192 -11.87 1.69 -16.92
N THR A 193 -13.20 1.80 -16.76
CA THR A 193 -14.02 2.80 -17.46
C THR A 193 -13.58 4.22 -17.07
N ASN A 194 -13.38 4.49 -15.79
CA ASN A 194 -12.94 5.79 -15.30
C ASN A 194 -11.53 6.13 -15.80
N LEU A 195 -10.59 5.20 -15.78
CA LEU A 195 -9.26 5.41 -16.35
C LEU A 195 -9.35 5.86 -17.81
N GLY A 196 -10.12 5.13 -18.64
CA GLY A 196 -10.33 5.50 -20.04
C GLY A 196 -10.99 6.88 -20.21
N ARG A 197 -12.05 7.16 -19.43
CA ARG A 197 -12.80 8.43 -19.45
C ARG A 197 -11.91 9.62 -19.09
N PHE A 198 -11.02 9.49 -18.12
CA PHE A 198 -10.19 10.59 -17.64
C PHE A 198 -8.82 10.68 -18.31
N GLY A 199 -8.61 9.98 -19.43
CA GLY A 199 -7.45 10.16 -20.31
C GLY A 199 -6.25 9.30 -19.98
N PHE A 200 -6.48 8.16 -19.39
CA PHE A 200 -5.50 7.10 -19.25
C PHE A 200 -5.74 5.99 -20.28
N GLU A 201 -4.72 5.24 -20.55
CA GLU A 201 -4.74 3.99 -21.30
C GLU A 201 -4.41 2.84 -20.34
N THR A 202 -5.37 1.94 -20.12
CA THR A 202 -5.17 0.77 -19.26
C THR A 202 -4.26 -0.23 -19.99
N LEU A 203 -3.15 -0.58 -19.34
CA LEU A 203 -2.13 -1.46 -19.93
C LEU A 203 -2.23 -2.88 -19.39
N ASP A 204 -2.57 -3.04 -18.11
CA ASP A 204 -2.61 -4.31 -17.43
C ASP A 204 -3.62 -4.31 -16.28
N VAL A 205 -4.24 -5.46 -16.03
CA VAL A 205 -5.15 -5.71 -14.91
C VAL A 205 -4.87 -7.12 -14.41
N GLU A 206 -4.39 -7.25 -13.17
CA GLU A 206 -4.06 -8.54 -12.54
C GLU A 206 -4.94 -8.75 -11.30
N ASP A 207 -5.60 -9.91 -11.23
CA ASP A 207 -6.38 -10.31 -10.06
C ASP A 207 -5.45 -10.80 -8.94
N MET A 208 -5.62 -10.21 -7.76
CA MET A 208 -4.85 -10.50 -6.56
C MET A 208 -5.70 -11.18 -5.47
N ARG A 209 -6.85 -11.72 -5.81
CA ARG A 209 -7.85 -12.23 -4.87
C ARG A 209 -7.28 -13.28 -3.90
N GLU A 210 -6.61 -14.29 -4.42
CA GLU A 210 -6.02 -15.37 -3.60
C GLU A 210 -4.83 -14.87 -2.78
N HIS A 211 -4.09 -13.91 -3.29
CA HIS A 211 -2.99 -13.26 -2.56
C HIS A 211 -3.49 -12.54 -1.31
N PHE A 212 -4.64 -11.85 -1.40
CA PHE A 212 -5.18 -11.18 -0.23
C PHE A 212 -5.81 -12.17 0.76
N GLU A 213 -6.41 -13.25 0.28
CA GLU A 213 -6.85 -14.35 1.14
C GLU A 213 -5.70 -14.89 2.00
N LEU A 214 -4.56 -15.22 1.37
CA LEU A 214 -3.35 -15.68 2.05
C LEU A 214 -2.79 -14.61 3.01
N THR A 215 -2.76 -13.35 2.60
CA THR A 215 -2.32 -12.25 3.45
C THR A 215 -3.15 -12.17 4.73
N LEU A 216 -4.49 -12.22 4.61
CA LEU A 216 -5.40 -12.19 5.75
C LEU A 216 -5.28 -13.43 6.64
N MET A 217 -4.96 -14.58 6.07
CA MET A 217 -4.65 -15.79 6.83
C MET A 217 -3.42 -15.57 7.72
N HIS A 218 -2.32 -15.07 7.15
CA HIS A 218 -1.11 -14.76 7.92
C HIS A 218 -1.35 -13.71 8.99
N TRP A 219 -2.06 -12.63 8.68
CA TRP A 219 -2.40 -11.59 9.67
C TRP A 219 -3.26 -12.15 10.80
N THR A 220 -4.26 -12.98 10.48
CA THR A 220 -5.10 -13.62 11.49
C THR A 220 -4.28 -14.51 12.42
N GLN A 221 -3.44 -15.38 11.88
CA GLN A 221 -2.60 -16.29 12.65
C GLN A 221 -1.65 -15.53 13.57
N ARG A 222 -0.96 -14.50 13.05
CA ARG A 222 -0.01 -13.68 13.82
C ARG A 222 -0.68 -12.91 14.94
N LEU A 223 -1.78 -12.22 14.65
CA LEU A 223 -2.53 -11.45 15.65
C LEU A 223 -3.12 -12.38 16.72
N TYR A 224 -3.66 -13.53 16.34
CA TYR A 224 -4.20 -14.50 17.29
C TYR A 224 -3.13 -15.11 18.19
N ALA A 225 -1.97 -15.43 17.64
CA ALA A 225 -0.84 -15.95 18.42
C ALA A 225 -0.32 -14.93 19.46
N ARG A 226 -0.47 -13.63 19.19
CA ARG A 226 -0.04 -12.53 20.08
C ARG A 226 -1.23 -11.77 20.69
N ARG A 227 -2.38 -12.41 20.82
CA ARG A 227 -3.63 -11.74 21.24
C ARG A 227 -3.55 -11.10 22.64
N GLU A 228 -2.79 -11.68 23.56
CA GLU A 228 -2.63 -11.11 24.91
C GLU A 228 -1.87 -9.77 24.87
N GLU A 229 -0.82 -9.68 24.02
CA GLU A 229 -0.13 -8.40 23.76
C GLU A 229 -1.07 -7.40 23.08
N ALA A 230 -1.89 -7.86 22.14
CA ALA A 230 -2.87 -7.04 21.46
C ALA A 230 -3.96 -6.52 22.42
N TYR A 231 -4.39 -7.34 23.39
CA TYR A 231 -5.32 -6.91 24.44
C TYR A 231 -4.70 -5.82 25.31
N ALA A 232 -3.44 -5.94 25.66
CA ALA A 232 -2.73 -4.91 26.42
C ALA A 232 -2.60 -3.59 25.67
N LEU A 233 -2.39 -3.63 24.34
CA LEU A 233 -2.17 -2.44 23.50
C LEU A 233 -3.48 -1.74 23.09
N ALA A 234 -4.51 -2.51 22.72
CA ALA A 234 -5.71 -1.98 22.06
C ALA A 234 -7.02 -2.30 22.80
N GLY A 235 -6.96 -3.12 23.83
CA GLY A 235 -8.12 -3.66 24.54
C GLY A 235 -8.71 -4.89 23.84
N GLU A 236 -9.36 -5.75 24.64
CA GLU A 236 -9.90 -7.02 24.18
C GLU A 236 -10.97 -6.84 23.08
N ALA A 237 -11.92 -5.94 23.29
CA ALA A 237 -13.04 -5.73 22.36
C ALA A 237 -12.54 -5.31 20.96
N ARG A 238 -11.55 -4.41 20.89
CA ARG A 238 -10.98 -3.96 19.63
C ARG A 238 -10.19 -5.06 18.95
N THR A 239 -9.36 -5.79 19.69
CA THR A 239 -8.59 -6.91 19.14
C THR A 239 -9.51 -8.00 18.57
N ARG A 240 -10.58 -8.36 19.27
CA ARG A 240 -11.60 -9.30 18.77
C ARG A 240 -12.27 -8.79 17.50
N LEU A 241 -12.59 -7.50 17.45
CA LEU A 241 -13.15 -6.88 16.24
C LEU A 241 -12.20 -7.02 15.03
N TRP A 242 -10.88 -6.83 15.23
CA TRP A 242 -9.88 -7.01 14.17
C TRP A 242 -9.78 -8.46 13.71
N LEU A 243 -9.79 -9.44 14.61
CA LEU A 243 -9.80 -10.85 14.26
C LEU A 243 -11.06 -11.24 13.46
N ILE A 244 -12.23 -10.72 13.87
CA ILE A 244 -13.50 -10.92 13.12
C ILE A 244 -13.41 -10.27 11.74
N TYR A 245 -12.86 -9.06 11.65
CA TYR A 245 -12.66 -8.38 10.38
C TYR A 245 -11.78 -9.20 9.43
N PHE A 246 -10.62 -9.67 9.88
CA PHE A 246 -9.73 -10.50 9.06
C PHE A 246 -10.41 -11.78 8.59
N ALA A 247 -11.11 -12.48 9.48
CA ALA A 247 -11.82 -13.71 9.15
C ALA A 247 -12.95 -13.47 8.13
N LEU A 248 -13.73 -12.41 8.29
CA LEU A 248 -14.81 -12.05 7.37
C LEU A 248 -14.29 -11.68 5.99
N PHE A 249 -13.22 -10.87 5.92
CA PHE A 249 -12.61 -10.48 4.64
C PHE A 249 -11.94 -11.68 3.97
N LYS A 250 -11.18 -12.50 4.71
CA LYS A 250 -10.64 -13.77 4.20
C LYS A 250 -11.74 -14.59 3.52
N LYS A 251 -12.87 -14.77 4.22
CA LYS A 251 -14.01 -15.52 3.66
C LYS A 251 -14.65 -14.83 2.46
N GLY A 252 -14.65 -13.48 2.43
CA GLY A 252 -15.10 -12.68 1.29
C GLY A 252 -14.23 -12.91 0.05
N PHE A 253 -12.90 -12.89 0.20
CA PHE A 253 -11.96 -13.19 -0.88
C PHE A 253 -12.04 -14.65 -1.32
N GLU A 254 -12.07 -15.61 -0.41
CA GLU A 254 -12.23 -17.03 -0.69
C GLU A 254 -13.47 -17.29 -1.58
N ARG A 255 -14.60 -16.65 -1.27
CA ARG A 255 -15.86 -16.78 -2.03
C ARG A 255 -15.94 -15.89 -3.28
N GLY A 256 -14.96 -15.04 -3.53
CA GLY A 256 -14.98 -14.09 -4.64
C GLY A 256 -16.07 -13.02 -4.56
N SER A 257 -16.60 -12.73 -3.36
CA SER A 257 -17.54 -11.61 -3.16
C SER A 257 -16.82 -10.26 -3.04
N VAL A 258 -15.57 -10.29 -2.62
CA VAL A 258 -14.61 -9.19 -2.66
C VAL A 258 -13.41 -9.66 -3.46
N GLN A 259 -12.79 -8.77 -4.21
CA GLN A 259 -11.61 -9.00 -5.02
C GLN A 259 -10.64 -7.84 -4.82
N VAL A 260 -9.39 -7.99 -5.20
CA VAL A 260 -8.43 -6.89 -5.28
C VAL A 260 -7.68 -7.00 -6.59
N TYR A 261 -7.47 -5.88 -7.25
CA TYR A 261 -6.78 -5.84 -8.53
C TYR A 261 -5.61 -4.87 -8.52
N GLN A 262 -4.55 -5.26 -9.21
CA GLN A 262 -3.48 -4.36 -9.62
C GLN A 262 -3.77 -3.90 -11.05
N THR A 263 -3.97 -2.61 -11.23
CA THR A 263 -4.20 -1.99 -12.53
C THR A 263 -3.05 -1.06 -12.87
N VAL A 264 -2.48 -1.21 -14.07
CA VAL A 264 -1.46 -0.31 -14.59
C VAL A 264 -2.05 0.49 -15.74
N ALA A 265 -1.89 1.80 -15.68
CA ALA A 265 -2.36 2.70 -16.71
C ALA A 265 -1.29 3.74 -17.08
N GLN A 266 -1.33 4.23 -18.31
CA GLN A 266 -0.46 5.30 -18.80
C GLN A 266 -1.28 6.56 -19.04
N LYS A 267 -0.79 7.72 -18.59
CA LYS A 267 -1.36 9.00 -19.01
C LYS A 267 -1.12 9.16 -20.50
N ARG A 268 -2.22 9.29 -21.28
CA ARG A 268 -2.14 9.41 -22.73
C ARG A 268 -1.27 10.59 -23.17
N ARG A 269 -0.49 10.35 -24.22
CA ARG A 269 0.28 11.36 -24.94
C ARG A 269 0.10 11.17 -26.47
N PRO A 270 0.32 12.20 -27.28
CA PRO A 270 0.38 12.02 -28.72
C PRO A 270 1.51 11.06 -29.15
N GLY A 271 1.27 10.28 -30.19
CA GLY A 271 2.25 9.33 -30.74
C GLY A 271 2.35 8.00 -29.99
N PRO A 272 3.38 7.19 -30.26
CA PRO A 272 3.58 5.89 -29.65
C PRO A 272 3.70 5.96 -28.11
N SER A 273 3.24 4.93 -27.42
CA SER A 273 3.29 4.84 -25.94
C SER A 273 4.72 4.95 -25.39
N GLY A 274 5.71 4.53 -26.16
CA GLY A 274 7.12 4.40 -25.72
C GLY A 274 7.36 3.20 -24.81
N LEU A 275 6.38 2.29 -24.71
CA LEU A 275 6.45 1.07 -23.93
C LEU A 275 6.77 -0.13 -24.83
N PRO A 276 7.41 -1.19 -24.31
CA PRO A 276 7.57 -2.45 -25.03
C PRO A 276 6.22 -3.04 -25.46
N LEU A 277 6.19 -3.68 -26.62
CA LEU A 277 4.99 -4.34 -27.13
C LEU A 277 4.60 -5.57 -26.32
N ASP A 278 5.59 -6.27 -25.75
CA ASP A 278 5.34 -7.42 -24.89
C ASP A 278 5.23 -7.03 -23.39
N ARG A 279 4.68 -7.95 -22.60
CA ARG A 279 4.47 -7.77 -21.16
C ARG A 279 5.53 -8.47 -20.29
N LYS A 280 6.59 -9.03 -20.87
CA LYS A 280 7.61 -9.78 -20.13
C LYS A 280 8.18 -8.99 -18.97
N SER A 281 8.48 -7.71 -19.19
CA SER A 281 9.05 -6.82 -18.17
C SER A 281 8.10 -6.45 -17.02
N LEU A 282 6.82 -6.78 -17.11
CA LEU A 282 5.87 -6.60 -16.00
C LEU A 282 5.92 -7.77 -15.02
N TYR A 283 6.17 -8.97 -15.52
CA TYR A 283 6.01 -10.23 -14.76
C TYR A 283 7.33 -10.95 -14.50
N TYR A 284 8.32 -10.78 -15.36
CA TYR A 284 9.63 -11.45 -15.24
C TYR A 284 10.71 -10.43 -14.90
N ASP A 285 11.79 -10.90 -14.31
CA ASP A 285 12.89 -10.05 -13.88
C ASP A 285 13.44 -9.25 -15.07
N ALA A 286 13.27 -7.92 -15.01
CA ALA A 286 14.11 -7.06 -15.79
C ALA A 286 15.53 -7.20 -15.25
N PRO A 287 16.58 -7.25 -16.11
CA PRO A 287 17.94 -7.22 -15.62
C PRO A 287 18.10 -5.97 -14.75
N THR A 288 18.26 -6.16 -13.45
CA THR A 288 18.54 -5.08 -12.52
C THR A 288 19.87 -4.45 -12.95
N VAL A 289 19.81 -3.21 -13.38
CA VAL A 289 21.02 -2.43 -13.64
C VAL A 289 21.74 -2.31 -12.29
N GLY A 290 22.79 -3.14 -12.10
CA GLY A 290 23.76 -2.98 -11.03
C GLY A 290 23.34 -3.47 -9.66
N THR A 291 22.91 -4.71 -9.49
CA THR A 291 23.10 -5.40 -8.22
C THR A 291 24.50 -5.99 -8.18
N ALA A 292 25.46 -5.20 -7.70
CA ALA A 292 26.59 -5.81 -7.02
C ALA A 292 25.98 -6.74 -5.97
N LYS A 293 26.37 -8.03 -5.98
CA LYS A 293 26.01 -9.03 -4.99
C LYS A 293 26.27 -8.46 -3.59
N VAL A 294 25.27 -7.85 -2.97
CA VAL A 294 25.35 -7.53 -1.54
C VAL A 294 25.20 -8.86 -0.83
N ALA A 295 26.31 -9.33 -0.29
CA ALA A 295 26.41 -10.59 0.42
C ALA A 295 25.27 -10.70 1.46
N ARG A 296 24.65 -11.87 1.55
CA ARG A 296 23.57 -12.21 2.50
C ARG A 296 23.86 -11.89 3.98
N SER A 297 25.12 -11.56 4.35
CA SER A 297 25.52 -11.24 5.72
C SER A 297 25.14 -9.83 6.20
N ALA A 298 24.76 -8.89 5.29
CA ALA A 298 24.38 -7.52 5.69
C ALA A 298 22.88 -7.37 6.05
N LYS A 299 22.04 -8.35 5.69
CA LYS A 299 20.57 -8.26 5.90
C LYS A 299 20.17 -8.29 7.39
N THR A 300 20.88 -9.03 8.24
CA THR A 300 20.58 -9.14 9.68
C THR A 300 20.94 -7.85 10.45
N GLY A 301 22.05 -7.21 10.12
CA GLY A 301 22.50 -6.00 10.79
C GLY A 301 21.64 -4.76 10.50
N LEU A 302 21.14 -4.60 9.26
CA LEU A 302 20.32 -3.46 8.88
C LEU A 302 18.92 -3.56 9.49
N LYS A 303 18.28 -4.76 9.46
CA LYS A 303 16.98 -4.99 10.09
C LYS A 303 17.02 -4.70 11.60
N ALA A 304 18.09 -5.09 12.28
CA ALA A 304 18.30 -4.81 13.71
C ALA A 304 18.52 -3.29 13.98
N ARG A 305 19.27 -2.58 13.13
CA ARG A 305 19.48 -1.11 13.25
C ARG A 305 18.20 -0.33 13.01
N VAL A 306 17.42 -0.69 12.01
CA VAL A 306 16.10 -0.07 11.74
C VAL A 306 15.14 -0.32 12.89
N ALA A 307 15.04 -1.55 13.41
CA ALA A 307 14.21 -1.88 14.56
C ALA A 307 14.61 -1.08 15.81
N LYS A 308 15.92 -0.97 16.08
CA LYS A 308 16.45 -0.21 17.22
C LYS A 308 16.20 1.31 17.11
N ALA A 309 16.39 1.88 15.91
CA ALA A 309 16.12 3.31 15.67
C ALA A 309 14.62 3.64 15.78
N ILE A 310 13.74 2.74 15.34
CA ILE A 310 12.30 2.90 15.46
C ILE A 310 11.84 2.75 16.92
N ALA A 311 12.43 1.80 17.68
CA ALA A 311 12.12 1.63 19.10
C ALA A 311 12.49 2.85 19.95
N SER A 312 13.58 3.56 19.62
CA SER A 312 13.99 4.78 20.35
C SER A 312 13.04 5.97 20.14
N VAL A 313 12.33 6.03 19.01
CA VAL A 313 11.35 7.09 18.72
C VAL A 313 10.00 6.83 19.39
N THR A 314 9.63 5.56 19.58
CA THR A 314 8.34 5.18 20.18
C THR A 314 8.38 5.04 21.70
N GLY A 315 9.56 4.82 22.29
CA GLY A 315 9.73 4.65 23.74
C GLY A 315 9.72 5.94 24.59
N SER A 316 9.68 7.12 23.97
CA SER A 316 9.81 8.39 24.71
C SER A 316 8.48 9.08 25.11
N ARG A 317 7.32 8.45 24.92
CA ARG A 317 6.00 9.01 25.28
C ARG A 317 5.17 8.13 26.22
N SER A 318 5.75 7.67 27.32
CA SER A 318 4.96 7.19 28.46
C SER A 318 5.07 8.18 29.63
N SER A 319 4.54 9.39 29.47
CA SER A 319 4.21 10.24 30.63
C SER A 319 2.86 9.80 31.19
N LYS A 320 2.88 9.15 32.34
CA LYS A 320 1.70 8.86 33.16
C LYS A 320 0.85 10.12 33.38
N PRO A 321 -0.48 10.08 33.29
CA PRO A 321 -1.29 11.15 33.82
C PRO A 321 -1.15 11.14 35.36
N LYS A 322 -0.76 12.28 35.93
CA LYS A 322 -0.83 12.52 37.39
C LYS A 322 -2.30 12.48 37.80
N ALA A 323 -2.61 11.58 38.71
CA ALA A 323 -3.81 11.68 39.51
C ALA A 323 -3.74 12.97 40.35
N GLY A 324 -4.73 13.81 40.21
CA GLY A 324 -4.94 15.03 41.01
C GLY A 324 -6.42 15.11 41.38
N VAL A 325 -6.69 14.86 42.67
CA VAL A 325 -7.81 15.28 43.55
C VAL A 325 -9.16 15.57 42.89
#